data_47c8d045062e8e07b2319e77dd0961d5
#
_entry.id   47c8d045062e8e07b2319e77dd0961d5
#
_cell.length_a   1.000
_cell.length_b   1.000
_cell.length_c   1.000
_cell.angle_alpha   90.00
_cell.angle_beta   90.00
_cell.angle_gamma   90.00
#
_symmetry.space_group_name_H-M   'P 1'
#
loop_
_entity.id
_entity.type
_entity.pdbx_description
1 polymer ?
#
loop_
_entity_poly.entity_id
_entity_poly.type
_entity_poly.pdbx_seq_one_letter_code
_entity_poly.pdbx_strand_id
1 'polypeptide(L)'
;MKSVAFAGRSLALFLCLLLLPLGLRAQVVRVEVPQTVVQGASFQLSYTYSGSEDFERVTEPKVAGLQVLYGPARQQMSSFQSINGRNSSTSSVSLTYTLMAERTGSITIPAATATIGGKRVNVHGATVRVLPPDKNAPAGRSQSGGATTTGSYFFRALPGATVVYEKQAFPIRYKLYATTEFDINSFEAPQYDGFLSEKQVDDGRRQLQLETYQGRNYRTVDILSEVLFPQRSGTLTIPSSKIGIRVPVPQASDDPFFGSAVLADRTVESAPVTIQVRPLPTEGQPKDFSGAVGSFRMRAELLTKTPKTNESVTIRLTLE
;
A
#
# COMPACT_ATOMS: atom_id res chain seq x y z
N MET A 1 45.50 -6.18 -55.44
CA MET A 1 45.36 -6.81 -54.13
C MET A 1 44.65 -5.88 -53.10
N LYS A 2 43.40 -5.44 -53.32
CA LYS A 2 42.66 -4.54 -52.41
C LYS A 2 41.16 -4.93 -52.22
N SER A 3 40.71 -6.10 -52.61
CA SER A 3 39.28 -6.44 -52.54
C SER A 3 38.89 -7.55 -51.54
N VAL A 4 39.84 -8.13 -50.80
CA VAL A 4 39.55 -9.22 -49.85
C VAL A 4 39.29 -8.72 -48.41
N ALA A 5 39.68 -7.47 -48.07
CA ALA A 5 39.53 -6.92 -46.69
C ALA A 5 38.10 -6.40 -46.36
N PHE A 6 37.24 -6.20 -47.37
CA PHE A 6 35.89 -5.66 -47.14
C PHE A 6 34.85 -6.74 -46.82
N ALA A 7 35.02 -7.95 -47.29
CA ALA A 7 34.10 -9.06 -47.04
C ALA A 7 34.16 -9.61 -45.61
N GLY A 8 35.36 -9.56 -44.98
CA GLY A 8 35.54 -10.02 -43.59
C GLY A 8 34.89 -9.13 -42.52
N ARG A 9 34.80 -7.82 -42.79
CA ARG A 9 34.17 -6.85 -41.83
C ARG A 9 32.65 -6.96 -41.85
N SER A 10 32.03 -7.23 -42.98
CA SER A 10 30.58 -7.41 -43.09
C SER A 10 30.10 -8.72 -42.44
N LEU A 11 30.90 -9.79 -42.55
CA LEU A 11 30.58 -11.07 -41.93
C LEU A 11 30.70 -11.03 -40.41
N ALA A 12 31.69 -10.29 -39.85
CA ALA A 12 31.84 -10.07 -38.40
C ALA A 12 30.69 -9.22 -37.81
N LEU A 13 30.21 -8.24 -38.57
CA LEU A 13 29.06 -7.40 -38.12
C LEU A 13 27.75 -8.20 -38.14
N PHE A 14 27.57 -9.11 -39.09
CA PHE A 14 26.39 -9.99 -39.17
C PHE A 14 26.40 -11.07 -38.09
N LEU A 15 27.56 -11.55 -37.68
CA LEU A 15 27.71 -12.53 -36.59
C LEU A 15 27.47 -11.88 -35.21
N CYS A 16 27.83 -10.58 -35.02
CA CYS A 16 27.51 -9.86 -33.82
C CYS A 16 26.01 -9.52 -33.67
N LEU A 17 25.26 -9.40 -34.77
CA LEU A 17 23.82 -9.16 -34.75
C LEU A 17 23.01 -10.41 -34.36
N LEU A 18 23.58 -11.61 -34.51
CA LEU A 18 22.96 -12.88 -34.14
C LEU A 18 23.12 -13.22 -32.65
N LEU A 19 23.93 -12.44 -31.91
CA LEU A 19 24.15 -12.58 -30.47
C LEU A 19 23.34 -11.58 -29.61
N LEU A 20 22.31 -10.93 -30.20
CA LEU A 20 21.33 -10.20 -29.40
C LEU A 20 20.67 -11.22 -28.46
N PRO A 21 20.78 -11.07 -27.15
CA PRO A 21 20.11 -11.98 -26.24
C PRO A 21 18.61 -11.86 -26.51
N LEU A 22 18.02 -12.93 -27.03
CA LEU A 22 16.58 -13.16 -27.02
C LEU A 22 16.17 -12.86 -25.59
N GLY A 23 15.47 -11.74 -25.38
CA GLY A 23 15.05 -11.29 -24.08
C GLY A 23 14.34 -12.41 -23.36
N LEU A 24 15.06 -13.09 -22.47
CA LEU A 24 14.50 -14.02 -21.50
C LEU A 24 13.50 -13.20 -20.69
N ARG A 25 12.22 -13.29 -21.06
CA ARG A 25 11.15 -12.81 -20.18
C ARG A 25 11.31 -13.59 -18.90
N ALA A 26 11.83 -12.94 -17.87
CA ALA A 26 11.92 -13.52 -16.55
C ALA A 26 10.49 -13.92 -16.14
N GLN A 27 10.28 -15.21 -15.95
CA GLN A 27 9.02 -15.74 -15.42
C GLN A 27 8.91 -15.23 -13.98
N VAL A 28 8.03 -14.25 -13.75
CA VAL A 28 7.88 -13.60 -12.44
C VAL A 28 6.78 -14.34 -11.69
N VAL A 29 7.16 -15.01 -10.62
CA VAL A 29 6.20 -15.50 -9.61
C VAL A 29 5.96 -14.38 -8.62
N ARG A 30 4.70 -13.98 -8.47
CA ARG A 30 4.27 -12.97 -7.52
C ARG A 30 4.05 -13.61 -6.17
N VAL A 31 4.60 -13.00 -5.12
CA VAL A 31 4.39 -13.40 -3.73
C VAL A 31 3.40 -12.44 -3.08
N GLU A 32 2.35 -12.99 -2.49
CA GLU A 32 1.33 -12.22 -1.79
C GLU A 32 1.23 -12.73 -0.35
N VAL A 33 1.41 -11.82 0.59
CA VAL A 33 1.33 -12.08 2.02
C VAL A 33 0.84 -10.81 2.73
N PRO A 34 0.02 -10.91 3.79
CA PRO A 34 -0.36 -9.74 4.59
C PRO A 34 0.87 -9.04 5.17
N GLN A 35 0.92 -7.72 5.09
CA GLN A 35 2.01 -6.94 5.68
C GLN A 35 2.06 -7.07 7.21
N THR A 36 0.89 -7.24 7.84
CA THR A 36 0.75 -7.32 9.29
C THR A 36 -0.26 -8.41 9.67
N VAL A 37 0.09 -9.22 10.65
CA VAL A 37 -0.75 -10.28 11.22
C VAL A 37 -0.69 -10.23 12.75
N VAL A 38 -1.59 -10.94 13.43
CA VAL A 38 -1.58 -11.07 14.90
C VAL A 38 -0.98 -12.42 15.28
N GLN A 39 -0.20 -12.46 16.36
CA GLN A 39 0.31 -13.71 16.91
C GLN A 39 -0.82 -14.67 17.24
N GLY A 40 -0.69 -15.93 16.86
CA GLY A 40 -1.72 -16.96 17.00
C GLY A 40 -2.81 -16.94 15.94
N ALA A 41 -2.87 -15.93 15.07
CA ALA A 41 -3.79 -15.89 13.94
C ALA A 41 -3.22 -16.58 12.71
N SER A 42 -4.08 -17.27 11.96
CA SER A 42 -3.71 -17.85 10.67
C SER A 42 -3.77 -16.80 9.56
N PHE A 43 -2.88 -16.90 8.59
CA PHE A 43 -2.84 -16.04 7.41
C PHE A 43 -2.38 -16.84 6.20
N GLN A 44 -2.58 -16.29 4.99
CA GLN A 44 -2.23 -16.95 3.74
C GLN A 44 -0.95 -16.34 3.15
N LEU A 45 -0.10 -17.22 2.63
CA LEU A 45 1.04 -16.90 1.77
C LEU A 45 0.78 -17.52 0.41
N SER A 46 0.59 -16.71 -0.61
CA SER A 46 0.28 -17.15 -1.96
C SER A 46 1.41 -16.87 -2.93
N TYR A 47 1.74 -17.84 -3.75
CA TYR A 47 2.65 -17.75 -4.87
C TYR A 47 1.86 -17.87 -6.16
N THR A 48 1.77 -16.79 -6.93
CA THR A 48 0.97 -16.73 -8.15
C THR A 48 1.86 -16.61 -9.37
N TYR A 49 1.70 -17.51 -10.31
CA TYR A 49 2.31 -17.48 -11.62
C TYR A 49 1.25 -17.20 -12.69
N SER A 50 1.53 -16.25 -13.58
CA SER A 50 0.69 -15.93 -14.73
C SER A 50 1.44 -16.28 -16.01
N GLY A 51 1.00 -17.33 -16.69
CA GLY A 51 1.62 -17.83 -17.90
C GLY A 51 0.97 -19.12 -18.40
N SER A 52 1.49 -19.64 -19.50
CA SER A 52 0.99 -20.88 -20.15
C SER A 52 1.67 -22.16 -19.66
N GLU A 53 2.80 -22.04 -18.96
CA GLU A 53 3.53 -23.21 -18.46
C GLU A 53 2.91 -23.70 -17.14
N ASP A 54 3.12 -24.95 -16.79
CA ASP A 54 2.58 -25.51 -15.55
C ASP A 54 3.41 -25.05 -14.34
N PHE A 55 2.73 -24.48 -13.34
CA PHE A 55 3.33 -24.15 -12.04
C PHE A 55 3.21 -25.37 -11.13
N GLU A 56 4.24 -26.19 -11.09
CA GLU A 56 4.21 -27.52 -10.46
C GLU A 56 4.29 -27.44 -8.95
N ARG A 57 5.27 -26.70 -8.43
CA ARG A 57 5.54 -26.59 -6.99
C ARG A 57 6.35 -25.36 -6.61
N VAL A 58 6.31 -25.03 -5.33
CA VAL A 58 7.18 -24.06 -4.68
C VAL A 58 7.74 -24.69 -3.40
N THR A 59 8.97 -24.31 -3.04
CA THR A 59 9.60 -24.78 -1.78
C THR A 59 8.74 -24.35 -0.59
N GLU A 60 8.44 -25.28 0.31
CA GLU A 60 7.69 -25.02 1.54
C GLU A 60 8.41 -23.97 2.40
N PRO A 61 7.70 -22.94 2.89
CA PRO A 61 8.29 -21.91 3.74
C PRO A 61 8.59 -22.46 5.14
N LYS A 62 9.89 -22.74 5.39
CA LYS A 62 10.38 -23.13 6.72
C LYS A 62 11.01 -21.93 7.39
N VAL A 63 10.27 -21.28 8.29
CA VAL A 63 10.68 -20.03 8.94
C VAL A 63 10.49 -20.14 10.45
N ALA A 64 11.51 -19.82 11.22
CA ALA A 64 11.40 -19.79 12.68
C ALA A 64 10.35 -18.76 13.13
N GLY A 65 9.35 -19.22 13.90
CA GLY A 65 8.24 -18.41 14.39
C GLY A 65 7.03 -18.36 13.44
N LEU A 66 7.04 -19.16 12.36
CA LEU A 66 5.87 -19.44 11.54
C LEU A 66 5.64 -20.96 11.52
N GLN A 67 4.42 -21.37 11.77
CA GLN A 67 3.96 -22.75 11.63
C GLN A 67 3.14 -22.89 10.35
N VAL A 68 3.44 -23.88 9.52
CA VAL A 68 2.61 -24.23 8.37
C VAL A 68 1.45 -25.09 8.88
N LEU A 69 0.23 -24.57 8.77
CA LEU A 69 -0.99 -25.28 9.17
C LEU A 69 -1.52 -26.15 8.04
N TYR A 70 -1.46 -25.64 6.81
CA TYR A 70 -2.00 -26.32 5.64
C TYR A 70 -1.34 -25.80 4.36
N GLY A 71 -1.24 -26.65 3.33
CA GLY A 71 -0.82 -26.26 1.99
C GLY A 71 0.26 -27.15 1.37
N PRO A 72 0.61 -26.89 0.10
CA PRO A 72 0.04 -25.85 -0.73
C PRO A 72 -1.34 -26.21 -1.29
N ALA A 73 -2.33 -25.34 -1.15
CA ALA A 73 -3.57 -25.42 -1.91
C ALA A 73 -3.35 -24.84 -3.31
N ARG A 74 -3.71 -25.60 -4.36
CA ARG A 74 -3.58 -25.17 -5.75
C ARG A 74 -4.91 -24.58 -6.23
N GLN A 75 -4.87 -23.38 -6.79
CA GLN A 75 -5.99 -22.73 -7.43
C GLN A 75 -5.57 -22.28 -8.84
N GLN A 76 -6.40 -22.57 -9.83
CA GLN A 76 -6.18 -22.13 -11.21
C GLN A 76 -7.33 -21.22 -11.63
N MET A 77 -6.99 -20.07 -12.21
CA MET A 77 -7.93 -19.11 -12.76
C MET A 77 -7.57 -18.86 -14.23
N SER A 78 -8.56 -18.95 -15.10
CA SER A 78 -8.42 -18.60 -16.51
C SER A 78 -9.35 -17.43 -16.83
N SER A 79 -8.81 -16.38 -17.41
CA SER A 79 -9.56 -15.22 -17.88
C SER A 79 -9.48 -15.15 -19.39
N PHE A 80 -10.62 -15.00 -20.05
CA PHE A 80 -10.72 -14.81 -21.48
C PHE A 80 -11.26 -13.39 -21.75
N GLN A 81 -10.53 -12.63 -22.56
CA GLN A 81 -10.92 -11.27 -22.93
C GLN A 81 -10.87 -11.10 -24.45
N SER A 82 -11.94 -10.61 -25.05
CA SER A 82 -12.00 -10.25 -26.46
C SER A 82 -12.20 -8.74 -26.59
N ILE A 83 -11.21 -8.05 -27.17
CA ILE A 83 -11.26 -6.60 -27.41
C ILE A 83 -10.98 -6.37 -28.90
N ASN A 84 -11.91 -5.76 -29.62
CA ASN A 84 -11.81 -5.41 -31.05
C ASN A 84 -11.41 -6.61 -31.93
N GLY A 85 -11.98 -7.81 -31.67
CA GLY A 85 -11.69 -9.03 -32.44
C GLY A 85 -10.35 -9.69 -32.11
N ARG A 86 -9.59 -9.15 -31.17
CA ARG A 86 -8.38 -9.81 -30.63
C ARG A 86 -8.71 -10.54 -29.34
N ASN A 87 -8.54 -11.85 -29.38
CA ASN A 87 -8.77 -12.72 -28.24
C ASN A 87 -7.48 -12.83 -27.43
N SER A 88 -7.56 -12.54 -26.12
CA SER A 88 -6.47 -12.75 -25.17
C SER A 88 -6.96 -13.70 -24.09
N SER A 89 -6.20 -14.77 -23.86
CA SER A 89 -6.44 -15.71 -22.76
C SER A 89 -5.26 -15.61 -21.79
N THR A 90 -5.55 -15.38 -20.53
CA THR A 90 -4.56 -15.36 -19.46
C THR A 90 -4.91 -16.45 -18.45
N SER A 91 -3.97 -17.37 -18.23
CA SER A 91 -4.08 -18.36 -17.16
C SER A 91 -3.16 -17.99 -16.02
N SER A 92 -3.65 -18.11 -14.79
CA SER A 92 -2.84 -17.95 -13.59
C SER A 92 -3.04 -19.14 -12.66
N VAL A 93 -1.97 -19.59 -12.04
CA VAL A 93 -1.96 -20.67 -11.05
C VAL A 93 -1.39 -20.12 -9.76
N SER A 94 -2.10 -20.31 -8.67
CA SER A 94 -1.68 -19.92 -7.32
C SER A 94 -1.48 -21.14 -6.44
N LEU A 95 -0.35 -21.16 -5.72
CA LEU A 95 -0.06 -22.14 -4.66
C LEU A 95 -0.07 -21.39 -3.32
N THR A 96 -1.03 -21.74 -2.46
CA THR A 96 -1.29 -21.02 -1.21
C THR A 96 -1.02 -21.90 0.00
N TYR A 97 -0.20 -21.38 0.91
CA TYR A 97 0.01 -21.95 2.25
C TYR A 97 -0.78 -21.18 3.29
N THR A 98 -1.36 -21.86 4.24
CA THR A 98 -1.93 -21.27 5.45
C THR A 98 -0.92 -21.41 6.57
N LEU A 99 -0.47 -20.27 7.10
CA LEU A 99 0.54 -20.15 8.14
C LEU A 99 -0.06 -19.57 9.41
N MET A 100 0.57 -19.85 10.56
CA MET A 100 0.27 -19.21 11.83
C MET A 100 1.55 -18.58 12.39
N ALA A 101 1.45 -17.34 12.89
CA ALA A 101 2.57 -16.67 13.52
C ALA A 101 2.67 -17.05 15.00
N GLU A 102 3.79 -17.64 15.43
CA GLU A 102 4.00 -18.09 16.82
C GLU A 102 4.65 -17.03 17.70
N ARG A 103 5.35 -16.04 17.13
CA ARG A 103 6.06 -14.99 17.86
C ARG A 103 5.78 -13.60 17.28
N THR A 104 5.85 -12.58 18.12
CA THR A 104 5.72 -11.18 17.71
C THR A 104 7.01 -10.65 17.05
N GLY A 105 6.90 -9.54 16.33
CA GLY A 105 8.02 -8.86 15.67
C GLY A 105 8.00 -8.99 14.16
N SER A 106 9.09 -8.62 13.52
CA SER A 106 9.24 -8.74 12.06
C SER A 106 9.80 -10.13 11.73
N ILE A 107 9.08 -10.88 10.90
CA ILE A 107 9.47 -12.20 10.41
C ILE A 107 9.71 -12.12 8.91
N THR A 108 10.92 -12.48 8.50
CA THR A 108 11.28 -12.53 7.07
C THR A 108 11.10 -13.95 6.55
N ILE A 109 10.27 -14.09 5.52
CA ILE A 109 10.11 -15.31 4.73
C ILE A 109 11.22 -15.27 3.66
N PRO A 110 12.15 -16.23 3.65
CA PRO A 110 13.27 -16.21 2.71
C PRO A 110 12.80 -16.41 1.27
N ALA A 111 13.69 -16.15 0.32
CA ALA A 111 13.49 -16.49 -1.07
C ALA A 111 13.22 -17.99 -1.24
N ALA A 112 12.26 -18.33 -2.10
CA ALA A 112 11.85 -19.69 -2.40
C ALA A 112 12.28 -20.09 -3.80
N THR A 113 12.28 -21.39 -4.10
CA THR A 113 12.46 -21.92 -5.45
C THR A 113 11.14 -22.50 -5.95
N ALA A 114 10.66 -22.00 -7.08
CA ALA A 114 9.52 -22.53 -7.81
C ALA A 114 9.96 -23.43 -8.96
N THR A 115 9.13 -24.40 -9.33
CA THR A 115 9.29 -25.19 -10.56
C THR A 115 8.15 -24.86 -11.51
N ILE A 116 8.49 -24.39 -12.72
CA ILE A 116 7.55 -23.96 -13.75
C ILE A 116 8.02 -24.58 -15.08
N GLY A 117 7.17 -25.41 -15.69
CA GLY A 117 7.52 -26.13 -16.92
C GLY A 117 8.82 -26.92 -16.80
N GLY A 118 9.07 -27.57 -15.67
CA GLY A 118 10.30 -28.31 -15.37
C GLY A 118 11.54 -27.46 -15.06
N LYS A 119 11.45 -26.10 -15.13
CA LYS A 119 12.56 -25.19 -14.86
C LYS A 119 12.48 -24.63 -13.45
N ARG A 120 13.62 -24.44 -12.78
CA ARG A 120 13.70 -23.79 -11.47
C ARG A 120 13.77 -22.28 -11.62
N VAL A 121 12.91 -21.56 -10.91
CA VAL A 121 12.82 -20.11 -10.88
C VAL A 121 12.95 -19.63 -9.45
N ASN A 122 13.78 -18.62 -9.20
CA ASN A 122 13.90 -18.00 -7.89
C ASN A 122 12.74 -17.04 -7.64
N VAL A 123 12.13 -17.15 -6.46
CA VAL A 123 11.02 -16.33 -6.01
C VAL A 123 11.51 -15.47 -4.85
N HIS A 124 11.25 -14.17 -4.90
CA HIS A 124 11.67 -13.25 -3.85
C HIS A 124 10.99 -13.58 -2.51
N GLY A 125 11.72 -13.32 -1.42
CA GLY A 125 11.17 -13.40 -0.08
C GLY A 125 10.21 -12.25 0.23
N ALA A 126 9.55 -12.35 1.39
CA ALA A 126 8.62 -11.35 1.89
C ALA A 126 8.84 -11.13 3.40
N THR A 127 8.35 -10.00 3.93
CA THR A 127 8.43 -9.71 5.36
C THR A 127 7.02 -9.48 5.91
N VAL A 128 6.73 -10.10 7.05
CA VAL A 128 5.46 -9.98 7.77
C VAL A 128 5.73 -9.40 9.15
N ARG A 129 4.99 -8.37 9.52
CA ARG A 129 5.00 -7.81 10.87
C ARG A 129 3.96 -8.52 11.73
N VAL A 130 4.39 -9.15 12.83
CA VAL A 130 3.50 -9.85 13.76
C VAL A 130 3.26 -8.98 14.99
N LEU A 131 2.01 -8.60 15.21
CA LEU A 131 1.56 -7.84 16.37
C LEU A 131 1.23 -8.78 17.55
N PRO A 132 1.33 -8.29 18.78
CA PRO A 132 0.85 -9.04 19.94
C PRO A 132 -0.65 -9.32 19.85
N PRO A 133 -1.15 -10.37 20.51
CA PRO A 133 -2.57 -10.62 20.60
C PRO A 133 -3.28 -9.49 21.35
N ASP A 134 -4.55 -9.29 21.03
CA ASP A 134 -5.37 -8.28 21.68
C ASP A 134 -5.53 -8.61 23.18
N LYS A 135 -5.11 -7.70 24.04
CA LYS A 135 -5.19 -7.88 25.52
C LYS A 135 -6.63 -7.96 26.03
N ASN A 136 -7.60 -7.47 25.27
CA ASN A 136 -9.00 -7.42 25.63
C ASN A 136 -9.85 -8.42 24.81
N ALA A 137 -9.23 -9.29 24.02
CA ALA A 137 -9.96 -10.33 23.33
C ALA A 137 -10.42 -11.39 24.35
N PRO A 138 -11.71 -11.76 24.41
CA PRO A 138 -12.17 -12.85 25.25
C PRO A 138 -11.45 -14.14 24.82
N ALA A 139 -10.79 -14.79 25.76
CA ALA A 139 -10.08 -16.03 25.52
C ALA A 139 -11.06 -17.08 24.94
N GLY A 140 -10.80 -17.52 23.70
CA GLY A 140 -11.42 -18.73 23.14
C GLY A 140 -12.61 -18.54 22.21
N ARG A 141 -12.67 -17.50 21.37
CA ARG A 141 -13.60 -17.51 20.23
C ARG A 141 -12.90 -17.06 18.94
N SER A 142 -12.82 -18.00 18.00
CA SER A 142 -12.70 -17.68 16.58
C SER A 142 -13.76 -16.62 16.27
N GLN A 143 -13.34 -15.45 15.75
CA GLN A 143 -14.26 -14.36 15.46
C GLN A 143 -15.16 -14.71 14.25
N SER A 144 -16.20 -15.45 14.52
CA SER A 144 -17.44 -15.40 13.76
C SER A 144 -18.55 -15.04 14.75
N GLY A 145 -19.05 -13.82 14.65
CA GLY A 145 -20.32 -13.42 15.28
C GLY A 145 -20.21 -12.61 16.57
N GLY A 146 -20.38 -11.32 16.43
CA GLY A 146 -21.28 -10.49 17.18
C GLY A 146 -21.09 -10.23 18.66
N ALA A 147 -20.55 -9.07 18.96
CA ALA A 147 -21.10 -8.20 20.01
C ALA A 147 -20.71 -6.77 19.63
N THR A 148 -21.68 -5.93 19.34
CA THR A 148 -21.52 -4.48 19.23
C THR A 148 -21.16 -3.92 20.60
N THR A 149 -19.87 -3.87 20.89
CA THR A 149 -19.36 -3.10 22.01
C THR A 149 -19.06 -1.68 21.46
N THR A 150 -19.60 -0.67 22.09
CA THR A 150 -19.21 0.74 21.94
C THR A 150 -17.68 0.80 21.89
N GLY A 151 -17.08 1.14 20.72
CA GLY A 151 -15.62 1.10 20.52
C GLY A 151 -15.13 0.12 19.43
N SER A 152 -16.05 -0.53 18.71
CA SER A 152 -15.68 -1.45 17.61
C SER A 152 -15.17 -0.70 16.38
N TYR A 153 -15.45 0.58 16.23
CA TYR A 153 -14.96 1.45 15.15
C TYR A 153 -14.91 2.90 15.61
N PHE A 154 -13.94 3.64 15.12
CA PHE A 154 -13.80 5.08 15.34
C PHE A 154 -13.00 5.71 14.21
N PHE A 155 -13.17 7.01 14.04
CA PHE A 155 -12.56 7.79 12.98
C PHE A 155 -11.70 8.90 13.57
N ARG A 156 -10.48 9.12 13.04
CA ARG A 156 -9.53 10.07 13.58
C ARG A 156 -8.94 10.95 12.49
N ALA A 157 -8.83 12.23 12.82
CA ALA A 157 -7.96 13.18 12.14
C ALA A 157 -6.58 13.15 12.83
N LEU A 158 -5.52 12.90 12.06
CA LEU A 158 -4.15 12.71 12.53
C LEU A 158 -3.25 13.76 11.87
N PRO A 159 -3.07 14.95 12.48
CA PRO A 159 -2.13 15.94 11.97
C PRO A 159 -0.70 15.47 12.24
N GLY A 160 0.21 15.76 11.31
CA GLY A 160 1.64 15.52 11.49
C GLY A 160 2.29 16.43 12.51
N ALA A 161 1.69 17.61 12.76
CA ALA A 161 2.09 18.55 13.80
C ALA A 161 0.88 19.33 14.29
N THR A 162 0.89 19.71 15.60
CA THR A 162 -0.14 20.56 16.21
C THR A 162 0.34 21.98 16.48
N VAL A 163 1.65 22.23 16.33
CA VAL A 163 2.29 23.54 16.40
C VAL A 163 3.10 23.75 15.15
N VAL A 164 2.78 24.75 14.37
CA VAL A 164 3.42 25.08 13.09
C VAL A 164 3.57 26.58 12.95
N TYR A 165 4.39 27.03 11.98
CA TYR A 165 4.44 28.43 11.59
C TYR A 165 3.42 28.73 10.48
N GLU A 166 3.05 30.00 10.36
CA GLU A 166 2.27 30.48 9.23
C GLU A 166 2.91 30.06 7.90
N LYS A 167 2.11 29.58 6.95
CA LYS A 167 2.53 29.03 5.64
C LYS A 167 3.40 27.75 5.69
N GLN A 168 3.72 27.24 6.86
CA GLN A 168 4.45 25.96 6.98
C GLN A 168 3.55 24.80 6.60
N ALA A 169 4.01 23.96 5.67
CA ALA A 169 3.35 22.74 5.28
C ALA A 169 3.32 21.71 6.42
N PHE A 170 2.18 21.07 6.67
CA PHE A 170 2.10 19.89 7.50
C PHE A 170 1.04 18.91 6.98
N PRO A 171 1.32 17.60 7.03
CA PRO A 171 0.35 16.60 6.58
C PRO A 171 -0.78 16.41 7.59
N ILE A 172 -1.97 16.09 7.09
CA ILE A 172 -3.08 15.55 7.88
C ILE A 172 -3.60 14.28 7.22
N ARG A 173 -3.90 13.26 8.02
CA ARG A 173 -4.50 12.01 7.55
C ARG A 173 -5.77 11.73 8.32
N TYR A 174 -6.79 11.28 7.60
CA TYR A 174 -8.03 10.80 8.18
C TYR A 174 -8.06 9.29 8.09
N LYS A 175 -8.08 8.63 9.25
CA LYS A 175 -7.95 7.18 9.35
C LYS A 175 -9.14 6.57 10.09
N LEU A 176 -9.75 5.57 9.47
CA LEU A 176 -10.78 4.74 10.08
C LEU A 176 -10.14 3.53 10.75
N TYR A 177 -10.62 3.22 11.94
CA TYR A 177 -10.26 2.05 12.74
C TYR A 177 -11.50 1.21 12.97
N ALA A 178 -11.44 -0.10 12.70
CA ALA A 178 -12.53 -1.04 12.94
C ALA A 178 -12.00 -2.40 13.40
N THR A 179 -12.71 -3.05 14.33
CA THR A 179 -12.40 -4.42 14.76
C THR A 179 -13.12 -5.47 13.93
N THR A 180 -14.13 -5.08 13.15
CA THR A 180 -14.92 -5.93 12.26
C THR A 180 -14.67 -5.57 10.81
N GLU A 181 -15.20 -6.36 9.90
CA GLU A 181 -15.29 -6.00 8.48
C GLU A 181 -16.22 -4.81 8.28
N PHE A 182 -15.95 -4.00 7.30
CA PHE A 182 -16.74 -2.82 6.98
C PHE A 182 -16.64 -2.46 5.50
N ASP A 183 -17.68 -1.83 4.98
CA ASP A 183 -17.68 -1.13 3.70
C ASP A 183 -17.83 0.37 3.95
N ILE A 184 -17.20 1.21 3.12
CA ILE A 184 -17.32 2.67 3.20
C ILE A 184 -18.37 3.11 2.19
N ASN A 185 -19.43 3.77 2.65
CA ASN A 185 -20.53 4.23 1.80
C ASN A 185 -20.54 5.75 1.58
N SER A 186 -19.98 6.55 2.48
CA SER A 186 -19.87 8.01 2.32
C SER A 186 -18.70 8.58 3.09
N PHE A 187 -18.21 9.75 2.65
CA PHE A 187 -17.21 10.53 3.36
C PHE A 187 -17.45 12.02 3.13
N GLU A 188 -17.57 12.76 4.21
CA GLU A 188 -17.67 14.21 4.20
C GLU A 188 -16.31 14.79 4.57
N ALA A 189 -15.62 15.35 3.56
CA ALA A 189 -14.34 16.01 3.77
C ALA A 189 -14.54 17.29 4.61
N PRO A 190 -13.64 17.59 5.55
CA PRO A 190 -13.74 18.80 6.36
C PRO A 190 -13.49 20.06 5.52
N GLN A 191 -14.07 21.17 5.91
CA GLN A 191 -13.72 22.48 5.36
C GLN A 191 -12.62 23.10 6.23
N TYR A 192 -11.51 23.45 5.62
CA TYR A 192 -10.34 23.97 6.30
C TYR A 192 -10.34 25.51 6.35
N ASP A 193 -11.09 26.10 7.28
CA ASP A 193 -11.04 27.56 7.44
C ASP A 193 -9.68 28.03 7.95
N GLY A 194 -9.07 28.95 7.21
CA GLY A 194 -7.74 29.49 7.50
C GLY A 194 -6.57 28.62 7.04
N PHE A 195 -6.83 27.57 6.27
CA PHE A 195 -5.80 26.73 5.62
C PHE A 195 -6.00 26.66 4.12
N LEU A 196 -4.90 26.62 3.37
CA LEU A 196 -4.86 26.10 2.02
C LEU A 196 -4.61 24.59 2.13
N SER A 197 -5.34 23.79 1.38
CA SER A 197 -5.15 22.32 1.34
C SER A 197 -4.71 21.87 -0.03
N GLU A 198 -3.81 20.90 -0.05
CA GLU A 198 -3.35 20.21 -1.25
C GLU A 198 -3.48 18.70 -1.05
N LYS A 199 -4.20 18.03 -1.94
CA LYS A 199 -4.37 16.58 -1.87
C LYS A 199 -3.06 15.91 -2.23
N GLN A 200 -2.61 14.98 -1.39
CA GLN A 200 -1.54 14.08 -1.79
C GLN A 200 -2.05 13.15 -2.89
N VAL A 201 -1.24 13.03 -3.95
CA VAL A 201 -1.52 12.08 -5.03
C VAL A 201 -1.37 10.68 -4.44
N ASP A 202 -2.50 10.04 -4.23
CA ASP A 202 -2.60 8.64 -3.84
C ASP A 202 -2.79 7.80 -5.12
N ASP A 203 -2.27 6.58 -5.15
CA ASP A 203 -2.48 5.62 -6.25
C ASP A 203 -3.94 5.11 -6.32
N GLY A 204 -4.83 5.67 -5.51
CA GLY A 204 -6.25 5.34 -5.42
C GLY A 204 -6.54 3.99 -4.78
N ARG A 205 -5.52 3.28 -4.30
CA ARG A 205 -5.67 1.98 -3.65
C ARG A 205 -5.74 2.13 -2.14
N ARG A 206 -6.95 2.13 -1.61
CA ARG A 206 -7.16 2.05 -0.17
C ARG A 206 -6.72 0.68 0.33
N GLN A 207 -5.57 0.63 1.00
CA GLN A 207 -5.05 -0.61 1.57
C GLN A 207 -5.50 -0.73 3.03
N LEU A 208 -6.20 -1.84 3.33
CA LEU A 208 -6.48 -2.23 4.70
C LEU A 208 -5.18 -2.65 5.38
N GLN A 209 -4.89 -2.05 6.53
CA GLN A 209 -3.76 -2.39 7.38
C GLN A 209 -4.26 -2.91 8.72
N LEU A 210 -3.43 -3.69 9.41
CA LEU A 210 -3.70 -4.11 10.78
C LEU A 210 -2.77 -3.34 11.71
N GLU A 211 -3.35 -2.59 12.64
CA GLU A 211 -2.60 -1.76 13.60
C GLU A 211 -3.08 -2.01 15.03
N THR A 212 -2.13 -1.96 15.98
CA THR A 212 -2.47 -1.98 17.41
C THR A 212 -2.64 -0.55 17.92
N TYR A 213 -3.80 -0.24 18.48
CA TYR A 213 -4.08 1.04 19.15
C TYR A 213 -4.62 0.77 20.55
N GLN A 214 -3.99 1.35 21.57
CA GLN A 214 -4.32 1.16 22.99
C GLN A 214 -4.46 -0.33 23.42
N GLY A 215 -3.57 -1.19 22.87
CA GLY A 215 -3.54 -2.61 23.19
C GLY A 215 -4.59 -3.48 22.51
N ARG A 216 -5.35 -2.91 21.58
CA ARG A 216 -6.35 -3.62 20.76
C ARG A 216 -5.99 -3.51 19.28
N ASN A 217 -6.23 -4.57 18.55
CA ASN A 217 -5.94 -4.64 17.12
C ASN A 217 -7.15 -4.18 16.30
N TYR A 218 -6.87 -3.29 15.33
CA TYR A 218 -7.86 -2.72 14.43
C TYR A 218 -7.43 -2.91 12.98
N ARG A 219 -8.39 -3.18 12.13
CA ARG A 219 -8.27 -2.97 10.68
C ARG A 219 -8.34 -1.48 10.45
N THR A 220 -7.36 -0.91 9.78
CA THR A 220 -7.29 0.53 9.54
C THR A 220 -7.21 0.82 8.05
N VAL A 221 -7.73 1.96 7.65
CA VAL A 221 -7.63 2.46 6.29
C VAL A 221 -7.50 3.98 6.31
N ASP A 222 -6.58 4.51 5.52
CA ASP A 222 -6.48 5.94 5.28
C ASP A 222 -7.56 6.35 4.27
N ILE A 223 -8.42 7.30 4.69
CA ILE A 223 -9.55 7.78 3.89
C ILE A 223 -9.16 8.98 3.05
N LEU A 224 -8.38 9.88 3.65
CA LEU A 224 -7.91 11.12 3.04
C LEU A 224 -6.54 11.47 3.60
N SER A 225 -5.63 11.85 2.71
CA SER A 225 -4.32 12.43 3.05
C SER A 225 -4.16 13.75 2.32
N GLU A 226 -3.89 14.81 3.06
CA GLU A 226 -3.70 16.16 2.53
C GLU A 226 -2.53 16.85 3.20
N VAL A 227 -1.97 17.84 2.53
CA VAL A 227 -1.01 18.78 3.11
C VAL A 227 -1.72 20.10 3.33
N LEU A 228 -1.64 20.61 4.54
CA LEU A 228 -2.25 21.88 4.93
C LEU A 228 -1.19 22.96 5.11
N PHE A 229 -1.53 24.19 4.70
CA PHE A 229 -0.72 25.39 4.83
C PHE A 229 -1.56 26.46 5.56
N PRO A 230 -1.28 26.76 6.83
CA PRO A 230 -2.05 27.77 7.57
C PRO A 230 -1.79 29.15 6.95
N GLN A 231 -2.86 29.92 6.74
CA GLN A 231 -2.81 31.22 6.07
C GLN A 231 -2.72 32.40 7.05
N ARG A 232 -2.92 32.16 8.32
CA ARG A 232 -2.85 33.15 9.40
C ARG A 232 -2.34 32.54 10.68
N SER A 233 -1.69 33.33 11.52
CA SER A 233 -1.26 32.95 12.86
C SER A 233 -2.43 32.91 13.83
N GLY A 234 -2.23 32.26 14.99
CA GLY A 234 -3.22 32.08 16.04
C GLY A 234 -3.67 30.64 16.19
N THR A 235 -4.75 30.45 16.89
CA THR A 235 -5.36 29.12 17.08
C THR A 235 -6.37 28.85 15.98
N LEU A 236 -6.07 27.86 15.13
CA LEU A 236 -6.95 27.42 14.06
C LEU A 236 -7.53 26.04 14.41
N THR A 237 -8.80 25.83 14.10
CA THR A 237 -9.47 24.56 14.36
C THR A 237 -9.87 23.90 13.05
N ILE A 238 -9.43 22.65 12.87
CA ILE A 238 -9.91 21.77 11.82
C ILE A 238 -11.17 21.10 12.36
N PRO A 239 -12.34 21.28 11.72
CA PRO A 239 -13.59 20.75 12.22
C PRO A 239 -13.63 19.23 12.15
N SER A 240 -14.60 18.63 12.81
CA SER A 240 -14.90 17.21 12.68
C SER A 240 -15.27 16.84 11.25
N SER A 241 -14.94 15.62 10.86
CA SER A 241 -15.27 15.02 9.57
C SER A 241 -16.10 13.76 9.82
N LYS A 242 -17.02 13.44 8.91
CA LYS A 242 -17.92 12.29 9.03
C LYS A 242 -17.64 11.25 7.97
N ILE A 243 -17.73 9.99 8.38
CA ILE A 243 -17.65 8.84 7.48
C ILE A 243 -18.84 7.92 7.71
N GLY A 244 -19.52 7.55 6.64
CA GLY A 244 -20.54 6.52 6.64
C GLY A 244 -19.90 5.17 6.36
N ILE A 245 -20.20 4.19 7.20
CA ILE A 245 -19.74 2.81 7.05
C ILE A 245 -20.90 1.84 7.18
N ARG A 246 -20.77 0.71 6.52
CA ARG A 246 -21.67 -0.43 6.66
C ARG A 246 -20.95 -1.56 7.36
N VAL A 247 -21.51 -2.03 8.46
CA VAL A 247 -20.91 -3.04 9.32
C VAL A 247 -21.88 -4.18 9.58
N PRO A 248 -21.39 -5.43 9.71
CA PRO A 248 -22.24 -6.54 10.14
C PRO A 248 -22.62 -6.35 11.62
N VAL A 249 -23.92 -6.40 11.90
CA VAL A 249 -24.46 -6.42 13.26
C VAL A 249 -25.19 -7.74 13.49
N PRO A 250 -25.05 -8.37 14.67
CA PRO A 250 -25.80 -9.57 14.98
C PRO A 250 -27.28 -9.27 14.99
N GLN A 251 -28.08 -10.07 14.30
CA GLN A 251 -29.50 -10.07 14.47
C GLN A 251 -29.86 -11.10 15.55
N ALA A 252 -30.67 -10.68 16.53
CA ALA A 252 -31.24 -11.61 17.47
C ALA A 252 -32.13 -12.59 16.68
N SER A 253 -31.73 -13.85 16.64
CA SER A 253 -32.50 -14.95 16.05
C SER A 253 -32.82 -15.92 17.19
N ASP A 254 -34.05 -16.37 17.24
CA ASP A 254 -34.48 -17.39 18.21
C ASP A 254 -33.85 -18.77 17.92
N ASP A 255 -33.14 -18.91 16.79
CA ASP A 255 -32.42 -20.11 16.40
C ASP A 255 -30.94 -20.01 16.77
N PRO A 256 -30.42 -20.81 17.71
CA PRO A 256 -29.01 -20.75 18.13
C PRO A 256 -28.02 -21.22 17.05
N PHE A 257 -28.49 -21.87 15.97
CA PHE A 257 -27.64 -22.37 14.88
C PHE A 257 -27.57 -21.44 13.66
N PHE A 258 -28.54 -20.53 13.47
CA PHE A 258 -28.62 -19.65 12.32
C PHE A 258 -28.61 -18.17 12.73
N GLY A 259 -27.59 -17.74 13.47
CA GLY A 259 -27.34 -16.32 13.72
C GLY A 259 -26.97 -15.62 12.40
N SER A 260 -27.90 -14.90 11.79
CA SER A 260 -27.64 -14.07 10.63
C SER A 260 -27.08 -12.71 11.07
N ALA A 261 -25.99 -12.26 10.45
CA ALA A 261 -25.53 -10.87 10.57
C ALA A 261 -26.27 -10.03 9.53
N VAL A 262 -26.85 -8.92 9.95
CA VAL A 262 -27.45 -7.92 9.06
C VAL A 262 -26.46 -6.77 8.91
N LEU A 263 -26.32 -6.28 7.68
CA LEU A 263 -25.51 -5.09 7.42
C LEU A 263 -26.29 -3.84 7.87
N ALA A 264 -25.69 -3.07 8.77
CA ALA A 264 -26.26 -1.82 9.26
C ALA A 264 -25.35 -0.64 8.90
N ASP A 265 -25.96 0.44 8.44
CA ASP A 265 -25.26 1.69 8.18
C ASP A 265 -24.98 2.42 9.52
N ARG A 266 -23.76 2.96 9.65
CA ARG A 266 -23.30 3.72 10.79
C ARG A 266 -22.56 4.97 10.32
N THR A 267 -22.75 6.08 11.00
CA THR A 267 -21.98 7.30 10.79
C THR A 267 -20.99 7.44 11.95
N VAL A 268 -19.73 7.67 11.62
CA VAL A 268 -18.65 7.86 12.59
C VAL A 268 -18.04 9.24 12.35
N GLU A 269 -17.80 9.97 13.43
CA GLU A 269 -17.29 11.34 13.38
C GLU A 269 -15.91 11.42 14.04
N SER A 270 -14.99 12.17 13.41
CA SER A 270 -13.68 12.46 14.01
C SER A 270 -13.81 13.58 15.05
N ALA A 271 -12.94 13.59 16.05
CA ALA A 271 -12.81 14.76 16.90
C ALA A 271 -12.24 15.96 16.09
N PRO A 272 -12.62 17.20 16.41
CA PRO A 272 -11.98 18.37 15.86
C PRO A 272 -10.51 18.45 16.33
N VAL A 273 -9.66 19.09 15.54
CA VAL A 273 -8.22 19.20 15.81
C VAL A 273 -7.84 20.68 15.90
N THR A 274 -7.17 21.04 16.98
CA THR A 274 -6.66 22.40 17.19
C THR A 274 -5.20 22.48 16.78
N ILE A 275 -4.87 23.46 15.94
CA ILE A 275 -3.53 23.76 15.46
C ILE A 275 -3.11 25.13 15.98
N GLN A 276 -1.97 25.20 16.67
CA GLN A 276 -1.35 26.43 17.12
C GLN A 276 -0.42 26.94 16.02
N VAL A 277 -0.81 28.04 15.37
CA VAL A 277 -0.02 28.64 14.30
C VAL A 277 0.76 29.85 14.84
N ARG A 278 2.08 29.73 14.81
CA ARG A 278 2.98 30.82 15.21
C ARG A 278 3.18 31.81 14.07
N PRO A 279 3.29 33.12 14.35
CA PRO A 279 3.69 34.08 13.32
C PRO A 279 5.12 33.79 12.86
N LEU A 280 5.43 34.17 11.65
CA LEU A 280 6.79 34.07 11.13
C LEU A 280 7.73 34.99 11.90
N PRO A 281 8.96 34.54 12.24
CA PRO A 281 9.98 35.43 12.81
C PRO A 281 10.31 36.55 11.82
N THR A 282 10.34 37.79 12.32
CA THR A 282 10.75 38.96 11.52
C THR A 282 12.25 39.17 11.56
N GLU A 283 12.91 38.68 12.61
CA GLU A 283 14.36 38.76 12.76
C GLU A 283 15.05 37.77 11.77
N GLY A 284 15.98 38.31 10.98
CA GLY A 284 16.69 37.53 9.96
C GLY A 284 15.88 37.24 8.68
N GLN A 285 14.68 37.83 8.52
CA GLN A 285 13.90 37.67 7.31
C GLN A 285 14.59 38.35 6.11
N PRO A 286 14.81 37.64 4.97
CA PRO A 286 15.36 38.25 3.77
C PRO A 286 14.47 39.37 3.24
N LYS A 287 15.06 40.39 2.63
CA LYS A 287 14.32 41.54 2.06
C LYS A 287 13.41 41.14 0.90
N ASP A 288 13.77 40.07 0.19
CA ASP A 288 13.08 39.47 -0.94
C ASP A 288 12.27 38.22 -0.56
N PHE A 289 11.89 38.08 0.70
CA PHE A 289 11.14 36.94 1.17
C PHE A 289 9.83 36.76 0.40
N SER A 290 9.72 35.69 -0.34
CA SER A 290 8.57 35.35 -1.20
C SER A 290 7.43 34.61 -0.53
N GLY A 291 7.58 34.29 0.78
CA GLY A 291 6.56 33.59 1.56
C GLY A 291 6.71 32.06 1.62
N ALA A 292 7.76 31.49 1.05
CA ALA A 292 8.05 30.08 1.17
C ALA A 292 8.60 29.74 2.57
N VAL A 293 7.97 28.80 3.28
CA VAL A 293 8.33 28.40 4.66
C VAL A 293 8.52 26.90 4.69
N GLY A 294 9.75 26.45 5.01
CA GLY A 294 10.09 25.04 5.07
C GLY A 294 11.57 24.79 4.81
N SER A 295 11.92 23.53 4.71
CA SER A 295 13.24 23.09 4.24
C SER A 295 13.10 22.62 2.80
N PHE A 296 13.85 23.23 1.90
CA PHE A 296 13.74 22.96 0.48
C PHE A 296 15.05 22.38 -0.06
N ARG A 297 14.93 21.45 -1.00
CA ARG A 297 16.05 20.97 -1.80
C ARG A 297 15.77 21.26 -3.25
N MET A 298 16.68 21.98 -3.89
CA MET A 298 16.59 22.28 -5.32
C MET A 298 17.64 21.49 -6.10
N ARG A 299 17.22 20.91 -7.22
CA ARG A 299 18.07 20.23 -8.18
C ARG A 299 17.83 20.83 -9.57
N ALA A 300 18.91 21.11 -10.29
CA ALA A 300 18.86 21.53 -11.68
C ALA A 300 19.51 20.44 -12.55
N GLU A 301 18.84 20.06 -13.62
CA GLU A 301 19.32 19.05 -14.58
C GLU A 301 19.21 19.60 -16.00
N LEU A 302 20.31 19.57 -16.74
CA LEU A 302 20.32 19.89 -18.15
C LEU A 302 19.92 18.67 -18.97
N LEU A 303 18.72 18.68 -19.58
CA LEU A 303 18.22 17.55 -20.36
C LEU A 303 18.82 17.50 -21.77
N THR A 304 19.23 18.64 -22.33
CA THR A 304 19.91 18.73 -23.62
C THR A 304 21.39 18.42 -23.45
N LYS A 305 21.80 17.18 -23.78
CA LYS A 305 23.17 16.68 -23.53
C LYS A 305 24.25 17.36 -24.35
N THR A 306 23.93 17.81 -25.56
CA THR A 306 24.86 18.42 -26.51
C THR A 306 24.22 19.64 -27.16
N PRO A 307 24.12 20.80 -26.44
CA PRO A 307 23.49 22.00 -26.99
C PRO A 307 24.37 22.58 -28.09
N LYS A 308 23.73 23.05 -29.16
CA LYS A 308 24.40 23.79 -30.24
C LYS A 308 23.97 25.25 -30.20
N THR A 309 24.79 26.09 -30.84
CA THR A 309 24.47 27.53 -31.00
C THR A 309 23.12 27.70 -31.72
N ASN A 310 22.23 28.54 -31.21
CA ASN A 310 20.87 28.80 -31.72
C ASN A 310 19.88 27.66 -31.59
N GLU A 311 20.16 26.64 -30.78
CA GLU A 311 19.19 25.61 -30.41
C GLU A 311 18.58 25.88 -29.02
N SER A 312 17.33 25.47 -28.83
CA SER A 312 16.68 25.57 -27.52
C SER A 312 17.27 24.53 -26.54
N VAL A 313 17.48 24.96 -25.31
CA VAL A 313 18.01 24.13 -24.22
C VAL A 313 16.93 23.91 -23.20
N THR A 314 16.74 22.65 -22.83
CA THR A 314 15.75 22.26 -21.79
C THR A 314 16.49 22.04 -20.47
N ILE A 315 16.08 22.76 -19.44
CA ILE A 315 16.55 22.62 -18.07
C ILE A 315 15.36 22.16 -17.22
N ARG A 316 15.55 21.07 -16.46
CA ARG A 316 14.58 20.63 -15.46
C ARG A 316 15.00 21.15 -14.10
N LEU A 317 14.12 21.93 -13.47
CA LEU A 317 14.28 22.35 -12.08
C LEU A 317 13.32 21.51 -11.23
N THR A 318 13.86 20.84 -10.22
CA THR A 318 13.07 20.07 -9.25
C THR A 318 13.24 20.73 -7.89
N LEU A 319 12.12 21.08 -7.25
CA LEU A 319 12.06 21.63 -5.90
C LEU A 319 11.31 20.59 -5.02
N GLU A 320 11.97 20.16 -3.92
CA GLU A 320 11.46 19.21 -2.95
C GLU A 320 11.43 19.83 -1.54
#